data_0b1fedac0642ff251fae520b50761dd9
#
_entry.id   0b1fedac0642ff251fae520b50761dd9
#
_cell.length_a   1.000
_cell.length_b   1.000
_cell.length_c   1.000
_cell.angle_alpha   90.00
_cell.angle_beta   90.00
_cell.angle_gamma   90.00
#
_symmetry.space_group_name_H-M   'P 1'
#
loop_
_entity.id
_entity.type
_entity.pdbx_description
1 polymer ?
#
loop_
_entity_poly.entity_id
_entity_poly.type
_entity_poly.pdbx_seq_one_letter_code
_entity_poly.pdbx_strand_id
1 'polypeptide(L)'
;MWIEKRSVHGKVRYCFIERYKSSLTGRYRRVSVTYGKKTPQVVKAATMELDKKIQDALIQEGSSVQNITVQELALRFLEQYKKRVRPNTYQTGKLFIDEFVNAIGQNTLTNKVTPTWLNRFFDKQLYRNERPLTNTTVHAKKAKLFIMFEFAKTHGYVKSNPIKEVKVEWKNEHYRYQNKIENKYLTLDEYHKIIKDCIDRNLPYYADAFKLQFLTGLRFGELSALQVKNILHEHGKTYLDVNSTMLFLRNPARHYISNETKTFAGMRKVVLSKEATEIVERRAKGKDPDALLFAINSAAIHYEDQRPLNINNANTQLKRIALRQGIDKPITTHFFRHTHVSVLADIGVPLRVIQKRVGHADSDITQKIYLHVTKQTEDKFEEQIDELDGY
;
A
#
# COMPACT_ATOMS: atom_id res chain seq x y z
N MET A 1 28.24 44.52 -8.38
CA MET A 1 27.61 44.99 -9.65
C MET A 1 28.43 46.14 -10.25
N TRP A 2 28.64 46.16 -11.58
CA TRP A 2 29.17 47.29 -12.31
C TRP A 2 28.32 47.59 -13.53
N ILE A 3 28.48 48.78 -14.13
CA ILE A 3 27.61 49.25 -15.20
C ILE A 3 28.48 49.61 -16.41
N GLU A 4 28.20 49.02 -17.58
CA GLU A 4 28.84 49.37 -18.84
C GLU A 4 27.84 50.15 -19.73
N LYS A 5 28.33 51.28 -20.32
CA LYS A 5 27.57 52.03 -21.27
C LYS A 5 27.85 51.45 -22.66
N ARG A 6 26.80 51.02 -23.37
CA ARG A 6 26.92 50.43 -24.73
C ARG A 6 26.03 51.21 -25.72
N SER A 7 26.51 51.39 -26.94
CA SER A 7 25.66 51.92 -28.02
C SER A 7 25.17 50.73 -28.87
N VAL A 8 23.82 50.62 -28.96
CA VAL A 8 23.18 49.56 -29.75
C VAL A 8 22.21 50.25 -30.70
N HIS A 9 22.44 50.15 -32.00
CA HIS A 9 21.67 50.81 -33.08
C HIS A 9 21.50 52.33 -32.83
N GLY A 10 22.59 53.03 -32.48
CA GLY A 10 22.61 54.47 -32.24
C GLY A 10 21.97 54.95 -30.94
N LYS A 11 21.42 54.04 -30.14
CA LYS A 11 20.82 54.36 -28.81
C LYS A 11 21.73 53.92 -27.68
N VAL A 12 21.90 54.83 -26.70
CA VAL A 12 22.65 54.52 -25.48
C VAL A 12 21.87 53.57 -24.61
N ARG A 13 22.49 52.45 -24.20
CA ARG A 13 21.99 51.50 -23.23
C ARG A 13 22.97 51.26 -22.10
N TYR A 14 22.48 50.95 -20.92
CA TYR A 14 23.28 50.65 -19.75
C TYR A 14 23.12 49.15 -19.41
N CYS A 15 24.26 48.45 -19.48
CA CYS A 15 24.35 47.02 -19.13
C CYS A 15 24.81 46.91 -17.67
N PHE A 16 23.97 46.43 -16.82
CA PHE A 16 24.28 46.12 -15.43
C PHE A 16 24.79 44.70 -15.36
N ILE A 17 25.93 44.46 -14.73
CA ILE A 17 26.64 43.18 -14.74
C ILE A 17 27.01 42.81 -13.31
N GLU A 18 26.80 41.53 -12.96
CA GLU A 18 27.22 40.95 -11.69
C GLU A 18 28.01 39.66 -11.92
N ARG A 19 28.91 39.32 -11.02
CA ARG A 19 29.63 38.07 -11.01
C ARG A 19 29.18 37.18 -9.89
N TYR A 20 29.03 35.88 -10.16
CA TYR A 20 28.85 34.87 -9.15
C TYR A 20 29.86 33.73 -9.37
N LYS A 21 30.20 33.02 -8.30
CA LYS A 21 31.07 31.85 -8.37
C LYS A 21 30.22 30.62 -8.65
N SER A 22 30.42 29.98 -9.80
CA SER A 22 29.76 28.75 -10.17
C SER A 22 30.14 27.62 -9.19
N SER A 23 29.16 26.93 -8.66
CA SER A 23 29.38 25.77 -7.76
C SER A 23 29.87 24.53 -8.52
N LEU A 24 29.52 24.40 -9.79
CA LEU A 24 29.95 23.27 -10.64
C LEU A 24 31.41 23.38 -11.06
N THR A 25 31.89 24.58 -11.36
CA THR A 25 33.22 24.76 -11.93
C THR A 25 34.21 25.48 -11.04
N GLY A 26 33.74 26.07 -9.94
CA GLY A 26 34.55 26.94 -9.07
C GLY A 26 34.96 28.26 -9.72
N ARG A 27 34.64 28.51 -11.00
CA ARG A 27 35.00 29.71 -11.76
C ARG A 27 33.94 30.79 -11.63
N TYR A 28 34.35 32.05 -11.79
CA TYR A 28 33.41 33.16 -11.85
C TYR A 28 32.68 33.21 -13.18
N ARG A 29 31.35 33.29 -13.14
CA ARG A 29 30.46 33.53 -14.28
C ARG A 29 29.84 34.92 -14.16
N ARG A 30 29.36 35.49 -15.28
CA ARG A 30 28.71 36.81 -15.32
C ARG A 30 27.24 36.66 -15.69
N VAL A 31 26.40 37.44 -15.05
CA VAL A 31 25.02 37.67 -15.46
C VAL A 31 24.86 39.15 -15.77
N SER A 32 23.96 39.49 -16.68
CA SER A 32 23.74 40.87 -17.08
C SER A 32 22.26 41.15 -17.38
N VAL A 33 21.87 42.41 -17.21
CA VAL A 33 20.59 42.99 -17.62
C VAL A 33 20.81 44.34 -18.25
N THR A 34 20.00 44.73 -19.22
CA THR A 34 20.20 45.95 -19.99
C THR A 34 18.99 46.84 -19.95
N TYR A 35 19.20 48.12 -19.60
CA TYR A 35 18.15 49.12 -19.50
C TYR A 35 18.50 50.36 -20.34
N GLY A 36 17.49 51.11 -20.74
CA GLY A 36 17.67 52.36 -21.54
C GLY A 36 18.09 53.57 -20.72
N LYS A 37 17.99 53.55 -19.39
CA LYS A 37 18.28 54.63 -18.48
C LYS A 37 19.09 54.18 -17.27
N LYS A 38 19.75 55.14 -16.58
CA LYS A 38 20.49 54.88 -15.33
C LYS A 38 19.94 55.77 -14.21
N THR A 39 18.67 55.55 -13.83
CA THR A 39 18.04 56.21 -12.70
C THR A 39 18.16 55.35 -11.44
N PRO A 40 18.06 55.92 -10.22
CA PRO A 40 18.09 55.13 -8.98
C PRO A 40 17.05 53.99 -8.97
N GLN A 41 15.86 54.23 -9.52
CA GLN A 41 14.81 53.19 -9.64
C GLN A 41 15.21 52.05 -10.60
N VAL A 42 15.86 52.37 -11.72
CA VAL A 42 16.37 51.38 -12.67
C VAL A 42 17.55 50.59 -12.05
N VAL A 43 18.42 51.24 -11.31
CA VAL A 43 19.51 50.55 -10.59
C VAL A 43 18.93 49.53 -9.59
N LYS A 44 17.93 49.90 -8.81
CA LYS A 44 17.26 49.00 -7.87
C LYS A 44 16.57 47.82 -8.60
N ALA A 45 15.88 48.08 -9.70
CA ALA A 45 15.25 47.02 -10.51
C ALA A 45 16.29 46.08 -11.15
N ALA A 46 17.41 46.64 -11.68
CA ALA A 46 18.48 45.85 -12.24
C ALA A 46 19.18 44.96 -11.20
N THR A 47 19.38 45.47 -9.97
CA THR A 47 19.93 44.66 -8.87
C THR A 47 19.02 43.50 -8.55
N MET A 48 17.71 43.71 -8.38
CA MET A 48 16.75 42.65 -8.11
C MET A 48 16.71 41.58 -9.21
N GLU A 49 16.80 42.02 -10.48
CA GLU A 49 16.80 41.09 -11.63
C GLU A 49 18.10 40.29 -11.72
N LEU A 50 19.25 40.92 -11.46
CA LEU A 50 20.54 40.25 -11.38
C LEU A 50 20.60 39.24 -10.26
N ASP A 51 20.14 39.59 -9.06
CA ASP A 51 20.04 38.68 -7.92
C ASP A 51 19.18 37.46 -8.25
N LYS A 52 18.02 37.67 -8.90
CA LYS A 52 17.17 36.60 -9.38
C LYS A 52 17.88 35.69 -10.37
N LYS A 53 18.57 36.25 -11.37
CA LYS A 53 19.33 35.48 -12.37
C LYS A 53 20.46 34.67 -11.72
N ILE A 54 21.15 35.22 -10.74
CA ILE A 54 22.19 34.52 -9.98
C ILE A 54 21.57 33.36 -9.19
N GLN A 55 20.45 33.61 -8.51
CA GLN A 55 19.75 32.54 -7.75
C GLN A 55 19.27 31.43 -8.68
N ASP A 56 18.67 31.75 -9.82
CA ASP A 56 18.22 30.78 -10.82
C ASP A 56 19.41 29.95 -11.37
N ALA A 57 20.56 30.60 -11.65
CA ALA A 57 21.75 29.91 -12.10
C ALA A 57 22.35 28.97 -11.02
N LEU A 58 22.39 29.41 -9.77
CA LEU A 58 22.85 28.61 -8.62
C LEU A 58 21.89 27.44 -8.33
N ILE A 59 20.58 27.60 -8.54
CA ILE A 59 19.59 26.52 -8.47
C ILE A 59 19.88 25.49 -9.56
N GLN A 60 20.07 25.92 -10.82
CA GLN A 60 20.40 25.02 -11.92
C GLN A 60 21.73 24.27 -11.69
N GLU A 61 22.68 24.91 -11.01
CA GLU A 61 23.97 24.30 -10.62
C GLU A 61 23.83 23.41 -9.36
N GLY A 62 22.64 23.28 -8.74
CA GLY A 62 22.37 22.46 -7.57
C GLY A 62 22.92 23.03 -6.26
N SER A 63 23.38 24.29 -6.25
CA SER A 63 24.03 24.92 -5.08
C SER A 63 23.08 25.73 -4.20
N SER A 64 21.89 26.05 -4.67
CA SER A 64 20.85 26.72 -3.87
C SER A 64 19.57 25.92 -3.81
N VAL A 65 18.82 26.11 -2.72
CA VAL A 65 17.55 25.44 -2.53
C VAL A 65 16.44 26.24 -3.20
N GLN A 66 15.68 25.61 -4.09
CA GLN A 66 14.49 26.22 -4.68
C GLN A 66 13.39 26.33 -3.62
N ASN A 67 12.89 27.54 -3.38
CA ASN A 67 11.79 27.76 -2.46
C ASN A 67 10.45 27.34 -3.11
N ILE A 68 9.93 26.20 -2.70
CA ILE A 68 8.59 25.73 -3.04
C ILE A 68 7.78 25.48 -1.78
N THR A 69 6.46 25.54 -1.89
CA THR A 69 5.58 25.19 -0.78
C THR A 69 5.47 23.68 -0.61
N VAL A 70 5.05 23.24 0.57
CA VAL A 70 4.78 21.82 0.84
C VAL A 70 3.66 21.29 -0.07
N GLN A 71 2.68 22.12 -0.42
CA GLN A 71 1.64 21.77 -1.37
C GLN A 71 2.22 21.50 -2.77
N GLU A 72 3.09 22.39 -3.27
CA GLU A 72 3.74 22.18 -4.57
C GLU A 72 4.63 20.93 -4.58
N LEU A 73 5.40 20.70 -3.49
CA LEU A 73 6.18 19.50 -3.34
C LEU A 73 5.30 18.26 -3.43
N ALA A 74 4.19 18.23 -2.69
CA ALA A 74 3.25 17.11 -2.67
C ALA A 74 2.69 16.84 -4.06
N LEU A 75 2.27 17.86 -4.81
CA LEU A 75 1.74 17.73 -6.18
C LEU A 75 2.79 17.13 -7.13
N ARG A 76 4.01 17.70 -7.16
CA ARG A 76 5.12 17.23 -8.02
C ARG A 76 5.52 15.81 -7.69
N PHE A 77 5.61 15.47 -6.41
CA PHE A 77 5.93 14.12 -5.95
C PHE A 77 4.83 13.12 -6.33
N LEU A 78 3.55 13.44 -6.08
CA LEU A 78 2.43 12.55 -6.35
C LEU A 78 2.26 12.27 -7.84
N GLU A 79 2.56 13.21 -8.71
CA GLU A 79 2.54 13.01 -10.17
C GLU A 79 3.55 11.91 -10.60
N GLN A 80 4.79 11.96 -10.12
CA GLN A 80 5.79 10.92 -10.40
C GLN A 80 5.48 9.63 -9.66
N TYR A 81 5.06 9.72 -8.39
CA TYR A 81 4.75 8.57 -7.55
C TYR A 81 3.64 7.70 -8.15
N LYS A 82 2.61 8.33 -8.75
CA LYS A 82 1.51 7.63 -9.45
C LYS A 82 2.00 6.70 -10.56
N LYS A 83 3.06 7.07 -11.27
CA LYS A 83 3.64 6.28 -12.38
C LYS A 83 4.49 5.10 -11.89
N ARG A 84 4.91 5.10 -10.61
CA ARG A 84 5.88 4.15 -10.04
C ARG A 84 5.27 3.08 -9.15
N VAL A 85 4.02 3.27 -8.71
CA VAL A 85 3.39 2.38 -7.74
C VAL A 85 2.01 1.95 -8.18
N ARG A 86 1.54 0.85 -7.59
CA ARG A 86 0.18 0.34 -7.84
C ARG A 86 -0.89 1.33 -7.38
N PRO A 87 -2.07 1.33 -8.03
CA PRO A 87 -3.15 2.28 -7.73
C PRO A 87 -3.54 2.35 -6.25
N ASN A 88 -3.70 1.22 -5.56
CA ASN A 88 -4.03 1.19 -4.13
C ASN A 88 -2.90 1.75 -3.24
N THR A 89 -1.63 1.50 -3.61
CA THR A 89 -0.46 2.07 -2.92
C THR A 89 -0.41 3.58 -3.12
N TYR A 90 -0.74 4.05 -4.33
CA TYR A 90 -0.84 5.46 -4.61
C TYR A 90 -1.94 6.14 -3.79
N GLN A 91 -3.16 5.56 -3.77
CA GLN A 91 -4.28 6.14 -3.01
C GLN A 91 -3.96 6.24 -1.52
N THR A 92 -3.39 5.18 -0.92
CA THR A 92 -2.99 5.20 0.49
C THR A 92 -1.87 6.22 0.74
N GLY A 93 -0.87 6.27 -0.14
CA GLY A 93 0.21 7.24 -0.05
C GLY A 93 -0.28 8.68 -0.17
N LYS A 94 -1.20 8.93 -1.11
CA LYS A 94 -1.82 10.25 -1.30
C LYS A 94 -2.56 10.70 -0.04
N LEU A 95 -3.37 9.83 0.56
CA LEU A 95 -4.08 10.16 1.81
C LEU A 95 -3.11 10.57 2.94
N PHE A 96 -1.98 9.88 3.08
CA PHE A 96 -0.98 10.21 4.11
C PHE A 96 -0.29 11.54 3.84
N ILE A 97 -0.02 11.84 2.58
CA ILE A 97 0.59 13.11 2.16
C ILE A 97 -0.39 14.26 2.31
N ASP A 98 -1.64 14.10 1.89
CA ASP A 98 -2.69 15.12 2.03
C ASP A 98 -2.92 15.45 3.53
N GLU A 99 -2.93 14.46 4.40
CA GLU A 99 -3.04 14.66 5.85
C GLU A 99 -1.84 15.46 6.41
N PHE A 100 -0.63 15.16 5.95
CA PHE A 100 0.56 15.91 6.33
C PHE A 100 0.51 17.37 5.85
N VAL A 101 0.16 17.59 4.57
CA VAL A 101 0.03 18.93 3.98
C VAL A 101 -1.01 19.77 4.74
N ASN A 102 -2.16 19.17 5.07
CA ASN A 102 -3.20 19.85 5.84
C ASN A 102 -2.75 20.17 7.27
N ALA A 103 -1.97 19.29 7.89
CA ALA A 103 -1.49 19.48 9.25
C ALA A 103 -0.42 20.58 9.38
N ILE A 104 0.49 20.67 8.39
CA ILE A 104 1.57 21.67 8.42
C ILE A 104 1.16 23.02 7.80
N GLY A 105 0.14 23.01 6.95
CA GLY A 105 -0.32 24.17 6.17
C GLY A 105 0.27 24.19 4.76
N GLN A 106 -0.62 24.38 3.79
CA GLN A 106 -0.33 24.26 2.35
C GLN A 106 0.77 25.22 1.88
N ASN A 107 0.80 26.43 2.44
CA ASN A 107 1.72 27.51 2.05
C ASN A 107 3.08 27.45 2.81
N THR A 108 3.28 26.48 3.68
CA THR A 108 4.55 26.32 4.38
C THR A 108 5.68 26.02 3.38
N LEU A 109 6.79 26.73 3.48
CA LEU A 109 7.95 26.48 2.64
C LEU A 109 8.59 25.13 3.01
N THR A 110 8.89 24.32 1.98
CA THR A 110 9.42 22.97 2.16
C THR A 110 10.73 22.95 2.96
N ASN A 111 11.61 23.91 2.73
CA ASN A 111 12.90 24.04 3.43
C ASN A 111 12.79 24.54 4.89
N LYS A 112 11.59 24.89 5.35
CA LYS A 112 11.30 25.29 6.73
C LYS A 112 10.68 24.15 7.56
N VAL A 113 10.46 23.00 6.97
CA VAL A 113 9.98 21.80 7.67
C VAL A 113 11.11 21.27 8.55
N THR A 114 10.92 21.26 9.86
CA THR A 114 11.95 20.85 10.84
C THR A 114 11.68 19.46 11.41
N PRO A 115 12.73 18.72 11.83
CA PRO A 115 12.57 17.45 12.56
C PRO A 115 11.73 17.60 13.82
N THR A 116 11.86 18.72 14.55
CA THR A 116 11.09 19.01 15.78
C THR A 116 9.58 19.07 15.49
N TRP A 117 9.18 19.75 14.41
CA TRP A 117 7.77 19.81 14.03
C TRP A 117 7.24 18.42 13.63
N LEU A 118 8.06 17.65 12.89
CA LEU A 118 7.72 16.29 12.45
C LEU A 118 7.57 15.34 13.64
N ASN A 119 8.43 15.43 14.66
CA ASN A 119 8.28 14.65 15.89
C ASN A 119 6.93 14.93 16.54
N ARG A 120 6.57 16.20 16.76
CA ARG A 120 5.27 16.59 17.32
C ARG A 120 4.09 16.09 16.48
N PHE A 121 4.22 16.12 15.15
CA PHE A 121 3.20 15.60 14.23
C PHE A 121 2.98 14.10 14.44
N PHE A 122 4.05 13.28 14.51
CA PHE A 122 3.95 11.84 14.72
C PHE A 122 3.48 11.51 16.14
N ASP A 123 3.95 12.22 17.15
CA ASP A 123 3.50 12.05 18.55
C ASP A 123 1.99 12.30 18.66
N LYS A 124 1.50 13.38 18.04
CA LYS A 124 0.06 13.66 17.98
C LYS A 124 -0.71 12.54 17.28
N GLN A 125 -0.16 11.90 16.25
CA GLN A 125 -0.78 10.77 15.57
C GLN A 125 -0.86 9.52 16.45
N LEU A 126 0.21 9.24 17.21
CA LEU A 126 0.30 8.10 18.11
C LEU A 126 -0.56 8.27 19.37
N TYR A 127 -0.50 9.45 20.00
CA TYR A 127 -1.01 9.66 21.36
C TYR A 127 -2.29 10.50 21.43
N ARG A 128 -2.97 10.77 20.28
CA ARG A 128 -4.26 11.46 20.30
C ARG A 128 -5.30 10.69 21.13
N ASN A 129 -6.17 11.43 21.83
CA ASN A 129 -7.17 10.84 22.73
C ASN A 129 -8.21 10.02 21.96
N GLU A 130 -8.66 10.51 20.81
CA GLU A 130 -9.63 9.82 19.98
C GLU A 130 -8.95 9.01 18.89
N ARG A 131 -9.19 7.68 18.85
CA ARG A 131 -8.71 6.73 17.82
C ARG A 131 -7.20 6.86 17.54
N PRO A 132 -6.36 6.63 18.54
CA PRO A 132 -4.91 6.70 18.37
C PRO A 132 -4.45 5.71 17.32
N LEU A 133 -3.49 6.12 16.48
CA LEU A 133 -2.93 5.23 15.48
C LEU A 133 -1.99 4.19 16.10
N THR A 134 -1.84 3.06 15.41
CA THR A 134 -0.86 2.04 15.76
C THR A 134 0.53 2.43 15.31
N ASN A 135 1.56 1.88 15.96
CA ASN A 135 2.96 2.03 15.54
C ASN A 135 3.13 1.68 14.05
N THR A 136 2.56 0.57 13.60
CA THR A 136 2.62 0.13 12.19
C THR A 136 2.07 1.19 11.22
N THR A 137 0.96 1.83 11.57
CA THR A 137 0.37 2.88 10.73
C THR A 137 1.25 4.11 10.67
N VAL A 138 1.81 4.54 11.81
CA VAL A 138 2.70 5.71 11.85
C VAL A 138 4.03 5.41 11.15
N HIS A 139 4.57 4.18 11.27
CA HIS A 139 5.72 3.74 10.48
C HIS A 139 5.45 3.87 8.97
N ALA A 140 4.30 3.42 8.50
CA ALA A 140 3.93 3.54 7.08
C ALA A 140 3.84 5.00 6.63
N LYS A 141 3.27 5.90 7.45
CA LYS A 141 3.22 7.35 7.19
C LYS A 141 4.62 7.96 7.16
N LYS A 142 5.46 7.66 8.16
CA LYS A 142 6.86 8.12 8.23
C LYS A 142 7.65 7.70 7.00
N ALA A 143 7.54 6.43 6.59
CA ALA A 143 8.18 5.91 5.39
C ALA A 143 7.71 6.63 4.12
N LYS A 144 6.41 6.99 4.03
CA LYS A 144 5.87 7.73 2.89
C LYS A 144 6.41 9.16 2.82
N LEU A 145 6.46 9.86 3.95
CA LEU A 145 7.05 11.19 4.02
C LEU A 145 8.57 11.15 3.78
N PHE A 146 9.25 10.09 4.23
CA PHE A 146 10.67 9.89 3.92
C PHE A 146 10.93 9.88 2.42
N ILE A 147 10.14 9.12 1.65
CA ILE A 147 10.29 9.03 0.18
C ILE A 147 9.99 10.40 -0.47
N MET A 148 8.98 11.13 0.01
CA MET A 148 8.66 12.47 -0.50
C MET A 148 9.79 13.47 -0.23
N PHE A 149 10.41 13.45 0.95
CA PHE A 149 11.53 14.34 1.27
C PHE A 149 12.85 13.90 0.62
N GLU A 150 13.06 12.61 0.33
CA GLU A 150 14.17 12.17 -0.53
C GLU A 150 13.99 12.72 -1.96
N PHE A 151 12.77 12.68 -2.51
CA PHE A 151 12.45 13.34 -3.77
C PHE A 151 12.75 14.86 -3.69
N ALA A 152 12.33 15.53 -2.61
CA ALA A 152 12.61 16.95 -2.41
C ALA A 152 14.11 17.25 -2.38
N LYS A 153 14.91 16.40 -1.73
CA LYS A 153 16.37 16.51 -1.70
C LYS A 153 16.98 16.33 -3.08
N THR A 154 16.57 15.30 -3.81
CA THR A 154 17.09 15.00 -5.17
C THR A 154 16.80 16.14 -6.16
N HIS A 155 15.69 16.85 -5.98
CA HIS A 155 15.29 17.96 -6.85
C HIS A 155 15.72 19.36 -6.31
N GLY A 156 16.54 19.42 -5.26
CA GLY A 156 17.07 20.67 -4.75
C GLY A 156 16.05 21.54 -3.99
N TYR A 157 14.96 20.98 -3.49
CA TYR A 157 13.95 21.70 -2.69
C TYR A 157 14.29 21.74 -1.20
N VAL A 158 15.16 20.85 -0.75
CA VAL A 158 15.73 20.84 0.61
C VAL A 158 17.20 20.40 0.55
N LYS A 159 18.02 20.85 1.49
CA LYS A 159 19.43 20.43 1.60
C LYS A 159 19.58 19.01 2.12
N SER A 160 18.75 18.63 3.06
CA SER A 160 18.73 17.30 3.68
C SER A 160 17.28 16.86 3.91
N ASN A 161 17.08 15.54 4.02
CA ASN A 161 15.77 14.99 4.36
C ASN A 161 15.52 15.11 5.86
N PRO A 162 14.56 15.96 6.32
CA PRO A 162 14.33 16.17 7.74
C PRO A 162 13.79 14.94 8.47
N ILE A 163 13.20 13.98 7.74
CA ILE A 163 12.67 12.72 8.32
C ILE A 163 13.80 11.84 8.88
N LYS A 164 15.06 11.98 8.40
CA LYS A 164 16.19 11.20 8.91
C LYS A 164 16.48 11.45 10.38
N GLU A 165 16.26 12.67 10.85
CA GLU A 165 16.48 13.09 12.21
C GLU A 165 15.26 12.92 13.13
N VAL A 166 14.13 12.44 12.57
CA VAL A 166 12.90 12.22 13.32
C VAL A 166 13.03 11.00 14.22
N LYS A 167 12.91 11.20 15.52
CA LYS A 167 12.89 10.17 16.57
C LYS A 167 11.47 10.08 17.13
N VAL A 168 10.76 9.01 16.79
CA VAL A 168 9.39 8.78 17.27
C VAL A 168 9.44 7.95 18.54
N GLU A 169 8.78 8.41 19.58
CA GLU A 169 8.59 7.65 20.83
C GLU A 169 7.47 6.61 20.60
N TRP A 170 7.88 5.38 20.28
CA TRP A 170 6.95 4.31 19.97
C TRP A 170 6.20 3.82 21.20
N LYS A 171 4.92 3.54 21.02
CA LYS A 171 4.11 2.91 22.08
C LYS A 171 4.63 1.52 22.40
N ASN A 172 4.53 1.15 23.66
CA ASN A 172 4.66 -0.25 24.04
C ASN A 172 3.38 -1.01 23.60
N GLU A 173 3.43 -1.64 22.43
CA GLU A 173 2.32 -2.45 21.89
C GLU A 173 2.52 -3.95 22.19
N HIS A 174 3.39 -4.33 23.16
CA HIS A 174 3.61 -5.73 23.50
C HIS A 174 2.31 -6.50 23.80
N TYR A 175 1.33 -5.86 24.45
CA TYR A 175 0.01 -6.45 24.66
C TYR A 175 -0.76 -6.76 23.37
N ARG A 176 -0.47 -6.08 22.25
CA ARG A 176 -1.04 -6.38 20.94
C ARG A 176 -0.31 -7.52 20.22
N TYR A 177 0.98 -7.71 20.50
CA TYR A 177 1.78 -8.81 19.96
C TYR A 177 1.56 -10.14 20.72
N GLN A 178 1.01 -10.08 21.92
CA GLN A 178 0.45 -11.24 22.64
C GLN A 178 -0.85 -11.77 22.02
N ASN A 179 -1.33 -11.20 20.91
CA ASN A 179 -2.24 -11.91 20.03
C ASN A 179 -1.48 -13.15 19.53
N LYS A 180 -1.59 -14.20 20.35
CA LYS A 180 -1.05 -15.51 20.08
C LYS A 180 -1.35 -15.85 18.62
N ILE A 181 -0.48 -16.55 17.96
CA ILE A 181 -0.66 -16.98 16.56
C ILE A 181 -1.99 -17.70 16.40
N GLU A 182 -2.47 -18.40 17.42
CA GLU A 182 -3.81 -18.99 17.56
C GLU A 182 -4.94 -18.03 17.22
N ASN A 183 -4.80 -16.75 17.55
CA ASN A 183 -5.80 -15.72 17.23
C ASN A 183 -5.72 -15.18 15.79
N LYS A 184 -4.93 -15.80 14.92
CA LYS A 184 -4.78 -15.41 13.51
C LYS A 184 -5.46 -16.36 12.53
N TYR A 185 -5.92 -17.50 12.99
CA TYR A 185 -6.71 -18.45 12.23
C TYR A 185 -7.92 -18.92 13.03
N LEU A 186 -8.86 -19.55 12.35
CA LEU A 186 -10.10 -20.07 12.95
C LEU A 186 -9.87 -21.51 13.43
N THR A 187 -10.50 -21.89 14.53
CA THR A 187 -10.76 -23.30 14.80
C THR A 187 -11.78 -23.85 13.80
N LEU A 188 -11.88 -25.14 13.62
CA LEU A 188 -12.87 -25.75 12.74
C LEU A 188 -14.30 -25.48 13.24
N ASP A 189 -14.52 -25.41 14.56
CA ASP A 189 -15.81 -25.04 15.14
C ASP A 189 -16.18 -23.59 14.77
N GLU A 190 -15.27 -22.62 14.97
CA GLU A 190 -15.48 -21.24 14.57
C GLU A 190 -15.77 -21.10 13.06
N TYR A 191 -15.03 -21.84 12.23
CA TYR A 191 -15.27 -21.89 10.78
C TYR A 191 -16.69 -22.39 10.47
N HIS A 192 -17.10 -23.52 11.05
CA HIS A 192 -18.44 -24.07 10.84
C HIS A 192 -19.55 -23.14 11.31
N LYS A 193 -19.39 -22.48 12.47
CA LYS A 193 -20.33 -21.44 12.95
C LYS A 193 -20.49 -20.30 11.96
N ILE A 194 -19.38 -19.81 11.36
CA ILE A 194 -19.41 -18.74 10.36
C ILE A 194 -20.18 -19.19 9.11
N ILE A 195 -19.87 -20.37 8.58
CA ILE A 195 -20.53 -20.88 7.37
C ILE A 195 -22.01 -21.12 7.62
N LYS A 196 -22.38 -21.69 8.78
CA LYS A 196 -23.76 -21.91 9.16
C LYS A 196 -24.53 -20.58 9.27
N ASP A 197 -23.98 -19.56 9.92
CA ASP A 197 -24.61 -18.23 10.01
C ASP A 197 -24.85 -17.62 8.62
N CYS A 198 -23.92 -17.81 7.66
CA CYS A 198 -24.12 -17.37 6.29
C CYS A 198 -25.29 -18.09 5.60
N ILE A 199 -25.44 -19.40 5.83
CA ILE A 199 -26.52 -20.20 5.24
C ILE A 199 -27.86 -19.81 5.86
N ASP A 200 -27.96 -19.76 7.19
CA ASP A 200 -29.18 -19.45 7.96
C ASP A 200 -29.72 -18.04 7.61
N ARG A 201 -28.83 -17.12 7.20
CA ARG A 201 -29.20 -15.75 6.80
C ARG A 201 -29.34 -15.54 5.30
N ASN A 202 -29.41 -16.62 4.53
CA ASN A 202 -29.53 -16.57 3.08
C ASN A 202 -28.44 -15.70 2.39
N LEU A 203 -27.18 -15.90 2.81
CA LEU A 203 -26.00 -15.27 2.23
C LEU A 203 -25.13 -16.29 1.45
N PRO A 204 -25.69 -16.98 0.43
CA PRO A 204 -25.04 -18.11 -0.21
C PRO A 204 -23.73 -17.71 -0.93
N TYR A 205 -23.63 -16.45 -1.40
CA TYR A 205 -22.40 -15.95 -2.02
C TYR A 205 -21.23 -15.88 -1.05
N TYR A 206 -21.50 -15.43 0.19
CA TYR A 206 -20.46 -15.37 1.21
C TYR A 206 -20.13 -16.76 1.76
N ALA A 207 -21.12 -17.62 1.96
CA ALA A 207 -20.89 -19.00 2.37
C ALA A 207 -19.95 -19.74 1.40
N ASP A 208 -20.24 -19.70 0.10
CA ASP A 208 -19.43 -20.34 -0.94
C ASP A 208 -18.04 -19.66 -1.07
N ALA A 209 -17.97 -18.33 -0.99
CA ALA A 209 -16.70 -17.61 -1.07
C ALA A 209 -15.77 -17.94 0.10
N PHE A 210 -16.31 -17.97 1.34
CA PHE A 210 -15.51 -18.31 2.52
C PHE A 210 -15.11 -19.79 2.53
N LYS A 211 -16.01 -20.70 2.11
CA LYS A 211 -15.69 -22.12 1.92
C LYS A 211 -14.58 -22.30 0.89
N LEU A 212 -14.70 -21.70 -0.28
CA LEU A 212 -13.69 -21.80 -1.32
C LEU A 212 -12.36 -21.23 -0.87
N GLN A 213 -12.38 -20.10 -0.15
CA GLN A 213 -11.15 -19.50 0.37
C GLN A 213 -10.47 -20.41 1.41
N PHE A 214 -11.24 -21.06 2.28
CA PHE A 214 -10.73 -22.07 3.21
C PHE A 214 -10.15 -23.28 2.48
N LEU A 215 -10.85 -23.83 1.48
CA LEU A 215 -10.43 -25.04 0.75
C LEU A 215 -9.24 -24.81 -0.18
N THR A 216 -8.98 -23.59 -0.61
CA THR A 216 -7.96 -23.26 -1.63
C THR A 216 -6.82 -22.38 -1.12
N GLY A 217 -7.03 -21.67 -0.02
CA GLY A 217 -6.08 -20.69 0.50
C GLY A 217 -5.93 -19.42 -0.36
N LEU A 218 -6.87 -19.12 -1.26
CA LEU A 218 -6.85 -17.93 -2.10
C LEU A 218 -6.87 -16.63 -1.27
N ARG A 219 -6.20 -15.58 -1.78
CA ARG A 219 -6.46 -14.24 -1.27
C ARG A 219 -7.86 -13.80 -1.71
N PHE A 220 -8.56 -13.02 -0.87
CA PHE A 220 -9.91 -12.59 -1.21
C PHE A 220 -9.99 -11.79 -2.52
N GLY A 221 -8.97 -11.01 -2.85
CA GLY A 221 -8.89 -10.30 -4.14
C GLY A 221 -8.71 -11.25 -5.33
N GLU A 222 -7.97 -12.36 -5.16
CA GLU A 222 -7.84 -13.43 -6.16
C GLU A 222 -9.20 -14.10 -6.37
N LEU A 223 -9.87 -14.50 -5.27
CA LEU A 223 -11.20 -15.09 -5.30
C LEU A 223 -12.24 -14.19 -5.99
N SER A 224 -12.22 -12.88 -5.68
CA SER A 224 -13.17 -11.93 -6.28
C SER A 224 -12.93 -11.68 -7.76
N ALA A 225 -11.73 -11.99 -8.26
CA ALA A 225 -11.37 -11.86 -9.69
C ALA A 225 -11.60 -13.12 -10.49
N LEU A 226 -11.96 -14.25 -9.85
CA LEU A 226 -12.17 -15.51 -10.56
C LEU A 226 -13.30 -15.40 -11.57
N GLN A 227 -13.00 -15.78 -12.81
CA GLN A 227 -13.94 -15.91 -13.93
C GLN A 227 -14.17 -17.39 -14.24
N VAL A 228 -15.25 -17.72 -14.97
CA VAL A 228 -15.55 -19.10 -15.37
C VAL A 228 -14.38 -19.74 -16.13
N LYS A 229 -13.73 -19.00 -17.03
CA LYS A 229 -12.55 -19.46 -17.80
C LYS A 229 -11.34 -19.84 -16.95
N ASN A 230 -11.31 -19.46 -15.68
CA ASN A 230 -10.22 -19.85 -14.77
C ASN A 230 -10.37 -21.28 -14.21
N ILE A 231 -11.52 -21.94 -14.47
CA ILE A 231 -11.73 -23.34 -14.12
C ILE A 231 -11.12 -24.20 -15.22
N LEU A 232 -10.16 -25.04 -14.86
CA LEU A 232 -9.47 -25.94 -15.78
C LEU A 232 -9.71 -27.40 -15.39
N HIS A 233 -9.97 -28.26 -16.38
CA HIS A 233 -10.11 -29.70 -16.20
C HIS A 233 -8.94 -30.41 -16.88
N GLU A 234 -8.03 -30.97 -16.11
CA GLU A 234 -6.81 -31.61 -16.61
C GLU A 234 -6.60 -32.94 -15.88
N HIS A 235 -6.36 -34.01 -16.62
CA HIS A 235 -6.06 -35.35 -16.07
C HIS A 235 -7.04 -35.83 -14.99
N GLY A 236 -8.35 -35.61 -15.22
CA GLY A 236 -9.39 -36.02 -14.26
C GLY A 236 -9.48 -35.21 -12.97
N LYS A 237 -8.76 -34.10 -12.88
CA LYS A 237 -8.79 -33.16 -11.77
C LYS A 237 -9.22 -31.77 -12.21
N THR A 238 -9.87 -31.07 -11.30
CA THR A 238 -10.25 -29.65 -11.51
C THR A 238 -9.22 -28.74 -10.82
N TYR A 239 -8.83 -27.67 -11.52
CA TYR A 239 -7.89 -26.67 -11.05
C TYR A 239 -8.49 -25.27 -11.18
N LEU A 240 -8.04 -24.34 -10.37
CA LEU A 240 -8.21 -22.90 -10.58
C LEU A 240 -6.91 -22.31 -11.09
N ASP A 241 -6.95 -21.62 -12.23
CA ASP A 241 -5.86 -20.79 -12.71
C ASP A 241 -5.93 -19.41 -12.06
N VAL A 242 -5.08 -19.22 -11.07
CA VAL A 242 -5.00 -17.98 -10.28
C VAL A 242 -3.97 -17.07 -10.93
N ASN A 243 -4.41 -16.16 -11.79
CA ASN A 243 -3.56 -15.27 -12.58
C ASN A 243 -3.89 -13.78 -12.42
N SER A 244 -4.93 -13.46 -11.64
CA SER A 244 -5.45 -12.10 -11.52
C SER A 244 -5.92 -11.77 -10.10
N THR A 245 -6.19 -10.50 -9.86
CA THR A 245 -6.75 -10.00 -8.60
C THR A 245 -7.71 -8.85 -8.86
N MET A 246 -8.80 -8.78 -8.10
CA MET A 246 -9.75 -7.67 -8.12
C MET A 246 -9.19 -6.48 -7.37
N LEU A 247 -9.11 -5.34 -8.02
CA LEU A 247 -8.74 -4.07 -7.43
C LEU A 247 -9.98 -3.19 -7.25
N PHE A 248 -10.13 -2.64 -6.06
CA PHE A 248 -11.18 -1.69 -5.70
C PHE A 248 -10.55 -0.34 -5.45
N LEU A 249 -10.87 0.65 -6.29
CA LEU A 249 -10.45 2.03 -6.12
C LEU A 249 -11.54 2.82 -5.39
N ARG A 250 -11.12 3.73 -4.51
CA ARG A 250 -12.06 4.57 -3.73
C ARG A 250 -12.48 5.83 -4.47
N ASN A 251 -11.57 6.41 -5.25
CA ASN A 251 -11.78 7.67 -5.95
C ASN A 251 -11.17 7.65 -7.38
N PRO A 252 -11.99 7.67 -8.43
CA PRO A 252 -13.43 7.34 -8.42
C PRO A 252 -13.67 5.90 -7.99
N ALA A 253 -14.85 5.61 -7.44
CA ALA A 253 -15.21 4.27 -7.03
C ALA A 253 -15.31 3.35 -8.27
N ARG A 254 -14.30 2.53 -8.46
CA ARG A 254 -14.18 1.59 -9.59
C ARG A 254 -13.62 0.25 -9.11
N HIS A 255 -13.96 -0.79 -9.83
CA HIS A 255 -13.32 -2.09 -9.70
C HIS A 255 -12.86 -2.58 -11.06
N TYR A 256 -11.78 -3.33 -11.09
CA TYR A 256 -11.29 -3.98 -12.30
C TYR A 256 -10.39 -5.16 -11.96
N ILE A 257 -10.33 -6.11 -12.88
CA ILE A 257 -9.42 -7.24 -12.79
C ILE A 257 -8.02 -6.75 -13.21
N SER A 258 -7.05 -6.96 -12.35
CA SER A 258 -5.64 -6.72 -12.65
C SER A 258 -4.96 -8.07 -12.86
N ASN A 259 -4.34 -8.24 -14.01
CA ASN A 259 -3.51 -9.40 -14.33
C ASN A 259 -2.13 -9.33 -13.65
N GLU A 260 -1.83 -8.24 -12.96
CA GLU A 260 -0.65 -8.10 -12.14
C GLU A 260 -0.92 -8.68 -10.74
N THR A 261 -0.61 -9.93 -10.51
CA THR A 261 -0.56 -10.48 -9.15
C THR A 261 0.51 -9.75 -8.33
N LYS A 262 0.35 -9.68 -6.99
CA LYS A 262 1.25 -8.92 -6.11
C LYS A 262 2.72 -9.35 -6.22
N THR A 263 2.96 -10.60 -6.59
CA THR A 263 4.27 -11.21 -6.82
C THR A 263 4.16 -12.22 -7.97
N PHE A 264 5.26 -12.51 -8.65
CA PHE A 264 5.32 -13.57 -9.68
C PHE A 264 4.88 -14.93 -9.12
N ALA A 265 5.17 -15.22 -7.84
CA ALA A 265 4.71 -16.39 -7.13
C ALA A 265 3.17 -16.45 -6.91
N GLY A 266 2.46 -15.35 -7.19
CA GLY A 266 0.99 -15.29 -7.13
C GLY A 266 0.30 -16.04 -8.26
N MET A 267 0.93 -16.16 -9.45
CA MET A 267 0.41 -16.93 -10.58
C MET A 267 0.61 -18.42 -10.32
N ARG A 268 -0.48 -19.18 -10.26
CA ARG A 268 -0.42 -20.60 -9.93
C ARG A 268 -1.70 -21.32 -10.30
N LYS A 269 -1.59 -22.62 -10.56
CA LYS A 269 -2.73 -23.53 -10.62
C LYS A 269 -2.94 -24.15 -9.23
N VAL A 270 -4.17 -24.08 -8.73
CA VAL A 270 -4.58 -24.66 -7.45
C VAL A 270 -5.52 -25.83 -7.71
N VAL A 271 -5.08 -27.04 -7.38
CA VAL A 271 -5.93 -28.25 -7.47
C VAL A 271 -7.09 -28.15 -6.46
N LEU A 272 -8.30 -28.50 -6.91
CA LEU A 272 -9.51 -28.44 -6.10
C LEU A 272 -9.83 -29.80 -5.47
N SER A 273 -10.36 -29.76 -4.25
CA SER A 273 -11.07 -30.90 -3.64
C SER A 273 -12.43 -31.08 -4.30
N LYS A 274 -13.12 -32.18 -4.02
CA LYS A 274 -14.46 -32.45 -4.52
C LYS A 274 -15.45 -31.31 -4.18
N GLU A 275 -15.50 -30.92 -2.89
CA GLU A 275 -16.37 -29.81 -2.44
C GLU A 275 -16.03 -28.48 -3.12
N ALA A 276 -14.74 -28.15 -3.28
CA ALA A 276 -14.32 -26.94 -3.97
C ALA A 276 -14.72 -26.96 -5.46
N THR A 277 -14.63 -28.11 -6.12
CA THR A 277 -15.09 -28.31 -7.51
C THR A 277 -16.60 -28.09 -7.61
N GLU A 278 -17.38 -28.70 -6.74
CA GLU A 278 -18.84 -28.53 -6.70
C GLU A 278 -19.24 -27.06 -6.53
N ILE A 279 -18.53 -26.32 -5.68
CA ILE A 279 -18.77 -24.87 -5.48
C ILE A 279 -18.53 -24.09 -6.79
N VAL A 280 -17.37 -24.28 -7.43
CA VAL A 280 -17.02 -23.49 -8.61
C VAL A 280 -17.90 -23.83 -9.81
N GLU A 281 -18.24 -25.11 -10.01
CA GLU A 281 -19.12 -25.54 -11.08
C GLU A 281 -20.56 -25.03 -10.89
N ARG A 282 -21.08 -25.13 -9.65
CA ARG A 282 -22.38 -24.54 -9.33
C ARG A 282 -22.42 -23.03 -9.59
N ARG A 283 -21.32 -22.31 -9.28
CA ARG A 283 -21.21 -20.88 -9.52
C ARG A 283 -20.98 -20.51 -10.98
N ALA A 284 -20.41 -21.40 -11.78
CA ALA A 284 -20.19 -21.24 -13.22
C ALA A 284 -21.42 -21.54 -14.07
N LYS A 285 -22.36 -22.36 -13.54
CA LYS A 285 -23.50 -22.87 -14.30
C LYS A 285 -24.30 -21.74 -14.97
N GLY A 286 -24.42 -21.80 -16.31
CA GLY A 286 -25.19 -20.85 -17.10
C GLY A 286 -24.53 -19.46 -17.25
N LYS A 287 -23.25 -19.34 -16.98
CA LYS A 287 -22.48 -18.08 -17.14
C LYS A 287 -21.51 -18.18 -18.31
N ASP A 288 -21.20 -17.01 -18.88
CA ASP A 288 -20.18 -16.87 -19.91
C ASP A 288 -18.77 -17.10 -19.35
N PRO A 289 -17.80 -17.50 -20.19
CA PRO A 289 -16.40 -17.72 -19.77
C PRO A 289 -15.76 -16.52 -19.05
N ASP A 290 -16.11 -15.30 -19.45
CA ASP A 290 -15.59 -14.05 -18.87
C ASP A 290 -16.38 -13.57 -17.66
N ALA A 291 -17.50 -14.21 -17.33
CA ALA A 291 -18.29 -13.82 -16.16
C ALA A 291 -17.58 -14.18 -14.85
N LEU A 292 -17.77 -13.34 -13.82
CA LEU A 292 -17.25 -13.60 -12.48
C LEU A 292 -17.96 -14.80 -11.84
N LEU A 293 -17.21 -15.66 -11.17
CA LEU A 293 -17.78 -16.74 -10.35
C LEU A 293 -18.56 -16.17 -9.17
N PHE A 294 -18.07 -15.11 -8.55
CA PHE A 294 -18.62 -14.47 -7.37
C PHE A 294 -19.04 -13.03 -7.66
N ALA A 295 -20.19 -12.84 -8.26
CA ALA A 295 -20.85 -11.55 -8.42
C ALA A 295 -22.16 -11.51 -7.64
N ILE A 296 -22.49 -10.37 -7.02
CA ILE A 296 -23.73 -10.18 -6.26
C ILE A 296 -24.95 -10.18 -7.21
N ASN A 297 -24.78 -9.57 -8.39
CA ASN A 297 -25.80 -9.51 -9.46
C ASN A 297 -25.45 -10.49 -10.59
N SER A 298 -25.71 -11.76 -10.39
CA SER A 298 -25.39 -12.82 -11.36
C SER A 298 -26.18 -12.73 -12.68
N ALA A 299 -27.22 -11.89 -12.74
CA ALA A 299 -28.01 -11.66 -13.96
C ALA A 299 -27.34 -10.71 -14.98
N ALA A 300 -26.29 -9.99 -14.60
CA ALA A 300 -25.54 -9.15 -15.51
C ALA A 300 -24.66 -10.02 -16.42
N ILE A 301 -24.87 -9.92 -17.74
CA ILE A 301 -24.18 -10.73 -18.75
C ILE A 301 -22.72 -10.27 -18.90
N HIS A 302 -22.48 -8.94 -18.94
CA HIS A 302 -21.14 -8.41 -19.13
C HIS A 302 -20.41 -8.24 -17.79
N TYR A 303 -19.14 -8.62 -17.76
CA TYR A 303 -18.26 -8.47 -16.59
C TYR A 303 -18.28 -7.05 -16.00
N GLU A 304 -18.30 -6.02 -16.86
CA GLU A 304 -18.26 -4.61 -16.46
C GLU A 304 -19.48 -4.20 -15.63
N ASP A 305 -20.62 -4.84 -15.84
CA ASP A 305 -21.89 -4.63 -15.13
C ASP A 305 -22.01 -5.48 -13.86
N GLN A 306 -21.13 -6.47 -13.68
CA GLN A 306 -21.15 -7.35 -12.54
C GLN A 306 -20.58 -6.66 -11.30
N ARG A 307 -21.20 -6.92 -10.14
CA ARG A 307 -20.73 -6.43 -8.85
C ARG A 307 -19.94 -7.52 -8.12
N PRO A 308 -18.59 -7.49 -8.19
CA PRO A 308 -17.76 -8.46 -7.51
C PRO A 308 -17.90 -8.34 -5.99
N LEU A 309 -17.61 -9.43 -5.27
CA LEU A 309 -17.56 -9.40 -3.81
C LEU A 309 -16.47 -8.43 -3.36
N ASN A 310 -16.87 -7.43 -2.58
CA ASN A 310 -15.95 -6.43 -2.04
C ASN A 310 -15.38 -6.86 -0.69
N ILE A 311 -14.07 -6.81 -0.51
CA ILE A 311 -13.37 -7.21 0.71
C ILE A 311 -13.85 -6.43 1.95
N ASN A 312 -14.16 -5.13 1.82
CA ASN A 312 -14.64 -4.33 2.94
C ASN A 312 -16.02 -4.80 3.39
N ASN A 313 -16.92 -5.10 2.43
CA ASN A 313 -18.25 -5.63 2.73
C ASN A 313 -18.15 -7.01 3.35
N ALA A 314 -17.30 -7.89 2.81
CA ALA A 314 -17.04 -9.22 3.38
C ALA A 314 -16.52 -9.13 4.83
N ASN A 315 -15.54 -8.27 5.09
CA ASN A 315 -15.01 -8.05 6.44
C ASN A 315 -16.05 -7.45 7.38
N THR A 316 -16.97 -6.59 6.89
CA THR A 316 -18.07 -6.06 7.68
C THR A 316 -19.07 -7.16 8.04
N GLN A 317 -19.39 -8.05 7.11
CA GLN A 317 -20.23 -9.22 7.39
C GLN A 317 -19.57 -10.14 8.41
N LEU A 318 -18.28 -10.46 8.25
CA LEU A 318 -17.54 -11.30 9.21
C LEU A 318 -17.53 -10.73 10.62
N LYS A 319 -17.37 -9.42 10.79
CA LYS A 319 -17.47 -8.78 12.10
C LYS A 319 -18.87 -8.97 12.73
N ARG A 320 -19.94 -8.83 11.93
CA ARG A 320 -21.31 -9.04 12.40
C ARG A 320 -21.55 -10.51 12.77
N ILE A 321 -21.02 -11.45 11.98
CA ILE A 321 -21.11 -12.88 12.25
C ILE A 321 -20.35 -13.23 13.53
N ALA A 322 -19.11 -12.76 13.68
CA ALA A 322 -18.30 -12.99 14.88
C ALA A 322 -19.02 -12.53 16.16
N LEU A 323 -19.61 -11.33 16.12
CA LEU A 323 -20.39 -10.81 17.25
C LEU A 323 -21.59 -11.70 17.60
N ARG A 324 -22.34 -12.18 16.60
CA ARG A 324 -23.50 -13.04 16.83
C ARG A 324 -23.13 -14.43 17.34
N GLN A 325 -22.01 -14.96 16.87
CA GLN A 325 -21.52 -16.31 17.21
C GLN A 325 -20.61 -16.35 18.43
N GLY A 326 -20.42 -15.21 19.11
CA GLY A 326 -19.56 -15.12 20.31
C GLY A 326 -18.09 -15.40 20.02
N ILE A 327 -17.58 -15.09 18.81
CA ILE A 327 -16.19 -15.30 18.44
C ILE A 327 -15.39 -14.04 18.76
N ASP A 328 -14.56 -14.11 19.79
CA ASP A 328 -13.71 -12.99 20.25
C ASP A 328 -12.37 -12.93 19.50
N LYS A 329 -12.45 -12.85 18.17
CA LYS A 329 -11.31 -12.65 17.28
C LYS A 329 -11.62 -11.54 16.27
N PRO A 330 -10.66 -10.70 15.87
CA PRO A 330 -10.85 -9.66 14.85
C PRO A 330 -10.87 -10.27 13.44
N ILE A 331 -11.89 -11.11 13.18
CA ILE A 331 -11.96 -11.92 11.96
C ILE A 331 -12.02 -11.05 10.71
N THR A 332 -11.17 -11.42 9.75
CA THR A 332 -11.14 -10.88 8.40
C THR A 332 -11.10 -12.02 7.39
N THR A 333 -11.30 -11.71 6.11
CA THR A 333 -11.19 -12.70 5.04
C THR A 333 -9.85 -13.42 5.00
N HIS A 334 -8.75 -12.83 5.50
CA HIS A 334 -7.45 -13.49 5.59
C HIS A 334 -7.42 -14.69 6.55
N PHE A 335 -8.33 -14.72 7.53
CA PHE A 335 -8.39 -15.83 8.48
C PHE A 335 -8.67 -17.16 7.79
N PHE A 336 -9.54 -17.21 6.79
CA PHE A 336 -9.81 -18.46 6.05
C PHE A 336 -8.55 -19.01 5.36
N ARG A 337 -7.72 -18.13 4.79
CA ARG A 337 -6.45 -18.51 4.21
C ARG A 337 -5.44 -18.97 5.28
N HIS A 338 -5.41 -18.34 6.43
CA HIS A 338 -4.57 -18.76 7.54
C HIS A 338 -5.03 -20.10 8.12
N THR A 339 -6.35 -20.32 8.22
CA THR A 339 -6.94 -21.61 8.60
C THR A 339 -6.60 -22.70 7.57
N HIS A 340 -6.62 -22.40 6.27
CA HIS A 340 -6.14 -23.34 5.26
C HIS A 340 -4.69 -23.77 5.51
N VAL A 341 -3.81 -22.82 5.86
CA VAL A 341 -2.41 -23.09 6.18
C VAL A 341 -2.30 -23.94 7.44
N SER A 342 -3.07 -23.62 8.51
CA SER A 342 -3.02 -24.36 9.78
C SER A 342 -3.50 -25.80 9.61
N VAL A 343 -4.59 -26.03 8.88
CA VAL A 343 -5.10 -27.38 8.61
C VAL A 343 -4.12 -28.21 7.77
N LEU A 344 -3.52 -27.61 6.75
CA LEU A 344 -2.50 -28.32 5.95
C LEU A 344 -1.24 -28.65 6.77
N ALA A 345 -0.84 -27.79 7.69
CA ALA A 345 0.26 -28.05 8.61
C ALA A 345 -0.07 -29.19 9.59
N ASP A 346 -1.29 -29.18 10.14
CA ASP A 346 -1.78 -30.18 11.08
C ASP A 346 -1.81 -31.61 10.47
N ILE A 347 -2.21 -31.73 9.20
CA ILE A 347 -2.16 -33.01 8.46
C ILE A 347 -0.79 -33.33 7.86
N GLY A 348 0.28 -32.64 8.27
CA GLY A 348 1.67 -32.97 7.92
C GLY A 348 2.12 -32.55 6.52
N VAL A 349 1.42 -31.61 5.82
CA VAL A 349 1.88 -31.13 4.51
C VAL A 349 3.12 -30.25 4.69
N PRO A 350 4.24 -30.51 3.97
CA PRO A 350 5.46 -29.73 4.13
C PRO A 350 5.27 -28.23 3.84
N LEU A 351 5.91 -27.37 4.63
CA LEU A 351 5.82 -25.90 4.54
C LEU A 351 6.01 -25.37 3.11
N ARG A 352 7.00 -25.89 2.38
CA ARG A 352 7.29 -25.47 1.00
C ARG A 352 6.11 -25.73 0.05
N VAL A 353 5.40 -26.86 0.23
CA VAL A 353 4.22 -27.22 -0.57
C VAL A 353 3.07 -26.26 -0.25
N ILE A 354 2.86 -25.97 1.05
CA ILE A 354 1.86 -24.99 1.49
C ILE A 354 2.16 -23.61 0.92
N GLN A 355 3.40 -23.13 1.02
CA GLN A 355 3.82 -21.84 0.48
C GLN A 355 3.57 -21.74 -1.03
N LYS A 356 3.92 -22.78 -1.80
CA LYS A 356 3.65 -22.85 -3.24
C LYS A 356 2.15 -22.79 -3.53
N ARG A 357 1.33 -23.57 -2.80
CA ARG A 357 -0.12 -23.61 -2.96
C ARG A 357 -0.78 -22.27 -2.70
N VAL A 358 -0.39 -21.58 -1.64
CA VAL A 358 -0.95 -20.27 -1.30
C VAL A 358 -0.31 -19.10 -2.07
N GLY A 359 0.80 -19.31 -2.78
CA GLY A 359 1.50 -18.27 -3.55
C GLY A 359 2.22 -17.26 -2.65
N HIS A 360 2.98 -17.77 -1.67
CA HIS A 360 3.89 -16.98 -0.84
C HIS A 360 5.34 -17.33 -1.22
N ALA A 361 6.10 -16.34 -1.72
CA ALA A 361 7.53 -16.51 -1.94
C ALA A 361 8.30 -16.55 -0.61
N ASP A 362 7.93 -15.65 0.31
CA ASP A 362 8.44 -15.53 1.68
C ASP A 362 7.37 -14.90 2.55
N SER A 363 6.79 -15.62 3.48
CA SER A 363 5.77 -15.08 4.37
C SER A 363 6.02 -15.54 5.79
N ASP A 364 6.55 -14.63 6.60
CA ASP A 364 6.73 -14.81 8.04
C ASP A 364 5.50 -15.37 8.73
N ILE A 365 4.29 -14.95 8.30
CA ILE A 365 3.06 -15.41 8.94
C ILE A 365 2.73 -16.85 8.61
N THR A 366 2.95 -17.31 7.37
CA THR A 366 2.75 -18.71 6.98
C THR A 366 3.71 -19.62 7.74
N GLN A 367 4.96 -19.23 7.84
CA GLN A 367 5.97 -19.97 8.60
C GLN A 367 5.63 -20.00 10.10
N LYS A 368 5.22 -18.87 10.68
CA LYS A 368 4.83 -18.78 12.10
C LYS A 368 3.62 -19.66 12.42
N ILE A 369 2.60 -19.69 11.55
CA ILE A 369 1.43 -20.55 11.73
C ILE A 369 1.87 -22.02 11.62
N TYR A 370 2.67 -22.37 10.61
CA TYR A 370 3.18 -23.71 10.41
C TYR A 370 3.94 -24.23 11.65
N LEU A 371 4.95 -23.47 12.11
CA LEU A 371 5.75 -23.82 13.28
C LEU A 371 4.92 -23.92 14.56
N HIS A 372 3.91 -23.07 14.71
CA HIS A 372 3.03 -23.11 15.87
C HIS A 372 2.18 -24.38 15.90
N VAL A 373 1.60 -24.76 14.74
CA VAL A 373 0.75 -25.95 14.63
C VAL A 373 1.58 -27.22 14.76
N THR A 374 2.73 -27.30 14.09
CA THR A 374 3.61 -28.49 14.20
C THR A 374 4.13 -28.69 15.61
N LYS A 375 4.46 -27.60 16.33
CA LYS A 375 4.82 -27.70 17.75
C LYS A 375 3.69 -28.24 18.61
N GLN A 376 2.44 -27.78 18.42
CA GLN A 376 1.29 -28.31 19.13
C GLN A 376 1.06 -29.81 18.85
N THR A 377 1.38 -30.25 17.64
CA THR A 377 1.31 -31.66 17.25
C THR A 377 2.44 -32.50 17.93
N GLU A 378 3.63 -31.91 18.02
CA GLU A 378 4.75 -32.50 18.76
C GLU A 378 4.45 -32.61 20.28
N ASP A 379 3.96 -31.51 20.89
CA ASP A 379 3.58 -31.48 22.30
C ASP A 379 2.51 -32.56 22.62
N LYS A 380 1.50 -32.73 21.75
CA LYS A 380 0.47 -33.77 21.89
C LYS A 380 1.05 -35.18 21.73
N PHE A 381 2.00 -35.36 20.83
CA PHE A 381 2.68 -36.64 20.63
C PHE A 381 3.49 -37.01 21.90
N GLU A 382 4.21 -36.05 22.50
CA GLU A 382 4.95 -36.27 23.75
C GLU A 382 4.01 -36.67 24.88
N GLU A 383 2.82 -36.06 25.00
CA GLU A 383 1.81 -36.46 26.00
C GLU A 383 1.25 -37.87 25.75
N GLN A 384 1.16 -38.31 24.49
CA GLN A 384 0.62 -39.62 24.12
C GLN A 384 1.64 -40.75 24.16
N ILE A 385 2.92 -40.43 24.17
CA ILE A 385 3.96 -41.47 24.15
C ILE A 385 3.93 -42.33 25.41
N ASP A 386 3.56 -41.76 26.53
CA ASP A 386 3.43 -42.48 27.81
C ASP A 386 2.27 -43.51 27.78
N GLU A 387 1.30 -43.34 26.86
CA GLU A 387 0.21 -44.31 26.66
C GLU A 387 0.70 -45.62 26.04
N LEU A 388 1.91 -45.62 25.39
CA LEU A 388 2.52 -46.83 24.82
C LEU A 388 2.95 -47.83 25.90
N ASP A 389 3.22 -47.38 27.14
CA ASP A 389 3.62 -48.24 28.23
C ASP A 389 2.48 -49.18 28.71
N GLY A 390 1.25 -48.96 28.19
CA GLY A 390 0.07 -49.76 28.48
C GLY A 390 -0.22 -50.90 27.47
N TYR A 391 0.57 -51.02 26.39
CA TYR A 391 0.48 -52.09 25.37
C TYR A 391 1.61 -53.08 25.53
#